data_a7709168222d3b34da72d6b2801e208e
#
_entry.id   a7709168222d3b34da72d6b2801e208e
#
_cell.length_a   1.000
_cell.length_b   1.000
_cell.length_c   1.000
_cell.angle_alpha   90.00
_cell.angle_beta   90.00
_cell.angle_gamma   90.00
#
_symmetry.space_group_name_H-M   'P 1'
#
loop_
_entity.id
_entity.type
_entity.pdbx_description
1 polymer ?
#
loop_
_entity_poly.entity_id
_entity_poly.type
_entity_poly.pdbx_seq_one_letter_code
_entity_poly.pdbx_strand_id
1 'polypeptide(L)'
;MNFWQSGQGVLLAFLVLINLGFYFAYERTRPSSGELILVADLCAFCIAIRLIFSFVPYFNPVMAIICLSGIALGSLRGFLIGSLSALLSNFIFGQGPWTLYQMTSWGILGAIFGLVRHFRFGHNRTFQKNKTVDLGILDYCVFCISSFLVIIFITGPISDLSSVFMFGIDNVKSLFVMLAGGFVFNLALALSTVVTILFFSKPFLSALKRVIFRLNVNSLFHSQF
;
A
#
# COMPACT_ATOMS: atom_id res chain seq x y z
N MET A 1 -8.45 -19.34 -28.93
CA MET A 1 -8.06 -18.49 -27.79
C MET A 1 -9.31 -17.76 -27.36
N ASN A 2 -9.86 -18.07 -26.16
CA ASN A 2 -11.13 -17.51 -25.74
C ASN A 2 -10.95 -16.03 -25.40
N PHE A 3 -11.97 -15.20 -25.66
CA PHE A 3 -12.00 -13.76 -25.36
C PHE A 3 -11.47 -13.41 -23.95
N TRP A 4 -11.78 -14.23 -22.95
CA TRP A 4 -11.32 -14.09 -21.57
C TRP A 4 -9.82 -14.33 -21.38
N GLN A 5 -9.22 -15.25 -22.14
CA GLN A 5 -7.76 -15.50 -22.08
C GLN A 5 -6.96 -14.36 -22.70
N SER A 6 -7.46 -13.77 -23.77
CA SER A 6 -6.84 -12.56 -24.35
C SER A 6 -6.99 -11.35 -23.45
N GLY A 7 -8.14 -11.17 -22.80
CA GLY A 7 -8.39 -10.09 -21.85
C GLY A 7 -7.50 -10.16 -20.60
N GLN A 8 -7.25 -11.36 -20.10
CA GLN A 8 -6.36 -11.58 -18.95
C GLN A 8 -4.90 -11.21 -19.25
N GLY A 9 -4.41 -11.56 -20.44
CA GLY A 9 -3.07 -11.17 -20.88
C GLY A 9 -2.90 -9.65 -20.98
N VAL A 10 -3.90 -8.95 -21.50
CA VAL A 10 -3.92 -7.48 -21.57
C VAL A 10 -3.93 -6.87 -20.18
N LEU A 11 -4.74 -7.41 -19.26
CA LEU A 11 -4.80 -6.92 -17.88
C LEU A 11 -3.46 -7.09 -17.15
N LEU A 12 -2.82 -8.27 -17.27
CA LEU A 12 -1.48 -8.51 -16.71
C LEU A 12 -0.44 -7.54 -17.28
N ALA A 13 -0.43 -7.33 -18.60
CA ALA A 13 0.46 -6.36 -19.23
C ALA A 13 0.22 -4.94 -18.68
N PHE A 14 -1.03 -4.55 -18.48
CA PHE A 14 -1.39 -3.26 -17.90
C PHE A 14 -0.90 -3.12 -16.46
N LEU A 15 -1.04 -4.15 -15.61
CA LEU A 15 -0.51 -4.14 -14.24
C LEU A 15 1.02 -4.04 -14.22
N VAL A 16 1.72 -4.74 -15.12
CA VAL A 16 3.18 -4.61 -15.28
C VAL A 16 3.55 -3.18 -15.65
N LEU A 17 2.86 -2.57 -16.62
CA LEU A 17 3.12 -1.20 -17.05
C LEU A 17 2.89 -0.18 -15.92
N ILE A 18 1.85 -0.36 -15.09
CA ILE A 18 1.63 0.48 -13.92
C ILE A 18 2.83 0.39 -12.97
N ASN A 19 3.24 -0.82 -12.59
CA ASN A 19 4.36 -1.01 -11.66
C ASN A 19 5.67 -0.43 -12.23
N LEU A 20 5.98 -0.71 -13.50
CA LEU A 20 7.17 -0.16 -14.16
C LEU A 20 7.11 1.37 -14.26
N GLY A 21 5.94 1.94 -14.55
CA GLY A 21 5.74 3.38 -14.60
C GLY A 21 6.07 4.06 -13.27
N PHE A 22 5.58 3.51 -12.15
CA PHE A 22 5.89 4.03 -10.82
C PHE A 22 7.37 3.84 -10.44
N TYR A 23 7.98 2.70 -10.78
CA TYR A 23 9.40 2.44 -10.51
C TYR A 23 10.28 3.40 -11.29
N PHE A 24 9.99 3.61 -12.57
CA PHE A 24 10.71 4.57 -13.41
C PHE A 24 10.53 6.01 -12.93
N ALA A 25 9.30 6.39 -12.55
CA ALA A 25 9.04 7.69 -11.97
C ALA A 25 9.83 7.91 -10.67
N TYR A 26 9.94 6.88 -9.82
CA TYR A 26 10.75 6.95 -8.61
C TYR A 26 12.24 7.08 -8.92
N GLU A 27 12.78 6.27 -9.85
CA GLU A 27 14.18 6.34 -10.25
C GLU A 27 14.57 7.73 -10.77
N ARG A 28 13.67 8.37 -11.52
CA ARG A 28 13.87 9.74 -12.00
C ARG A 28 14.01 10.78 -10.89
N THR A 29 13.50 10.51 -9.69
CA THR A 29 13.69 11.42 -8.55
C THR A 29 15.10 11.42 -7.99
N ARG A 30 15.99 10.52 -8.47
CA ARG A 30 17.36 10.33 -8.00
C ARG A 30 17.43 10.18 -6.48
N PRO A 31 16.84 9.13 -5.93
CA PRO A 31 16.73 8.95 -4.48
C PRO A 31 18.12 8.90 -3.83
N SER A 32 18.26 9.50 -2.66
CA SER A 32 19.47 9.40 -1.87
C SER A 32 19.64 8.00 -1.27
N SER A 33 20.89 7.62 -0.92
CA SER A 33 21.15 6.34 -0.24
C SER A 33 20.33 6.18 1.05
N GLY A 34 20.17 7.27 1.82
CA GLY A 34 19.34 7.26 3.03
C GLY A 34 17.86 6.99 2.73
N GLU A 35 17.35 7.49 1.60
CA GLU A 35 15.98 7.23 1.17
C GLU A 35 15.78 5.76 0.77
N LEU A 36 16.75 5.19 0.05
CA LEU A 36 16.71 3.77 -0.34
C LEU A 36 16.74 2.84 0.89
N ILE A 37 17.60 3.14 1.87
CA ILE A 37 17.65 2.42 3.14
C ILE A 37 16.29 2.50 3.85
N LEU A 38 15.69 3.68 3.93
CA LEU A 38 14.40 3.88 4.58
C LEU A 38 13.27 3.09 3.91
N VAL A 39 13.24 3.05 2.58
CA VAL A 39 12.26 2.27 1.82
C VAL A 39 12.48 0.77 2.07
N ALA A 40 13.73 0.30 2.05
CA ALA A 40 14.07 -1.09 2.31
C ALA A 40 13.68 -1.52 3.73
N ASP A 41 13.97 -0.70 4.74
CA ASP A 41 13.61 -0.95 6.13
C ASP A 41 12.10 -1.06 6.32
N LEU A 42 11.33 -0.18 5.67
CA LEU A 42 9.86 -0.22 5.73
C LEU A 42 9.29 -1.45 5.01
N CYS A 43 9.87 -1.87 3.89
CA CYS A 43 9.50 -3.12 3.23
C CYS A 43 9.79 -4.32 4.15
N ALA A 44 10.97 -4.39 4.75
CA ALA A 44 11.33 -5.45 5.70
C ALA A 44 10.40 -5.48 6.91
N PHE A 45 10.02 -4.30 7.44
CA PHE A 45 9.06 -4.19 8.52
C PHE A 45 7.66 -4.68 8.12
N CYS A 46 7.18 -4.34 6.92
CA CYS A 46 5.92 -4.85 6.38
C CYS A 46 5.93 -6.38 6.26
N ILE A 47 7.05 -6.95 5.76
CA ILE A 47 7.22 -8.42 5.63
C ILE A 47 7.20 -9.09 7.00
N ALA A 48 7.95 -8.56 7.97
CA ALA A 48 8.00 -9.09 9.33
C ALA A 48 6.62 -9.07 10.00
N ILE A 49 5.88 -7.96 9.88
CA ILE A 49 4.51 -7.85 10.41
C ILE A 49 3.58 -8.84 9.73
N ARG A 50 3.66 -8.98 8.39
CA ARG A 50 2.85 -9.96 7.66
C ARG A 50 3.08 -11.38 8.16
N LEU A 51 4.35 -11.74 8.44
CA LEU A 51 4.71 -13.05 8.98
C LEU A 51 4.17 -13.25 10.40
N ILE A 52 4.38 -12.29 11.29
CA ILE A 52 3.92 -12.37 12.69
C ILE A 52 2.41 -12.53 12.76
N PHE A 53 1.67 -11.75 11.98
CA PHE A 53 0.21 -11.76 12.00
C PHE A 53 -0.42 -12.79 11.05
N SER A 54 0.37 -13.58 10.33
CA SER A 54 -0.16 -14.67 9.48
C SER A 54 -0.88 -15.76 10.28
N PHE A 55 -0.55 -15.90 11.56
CA PHE A 55 -1.19 -16.85 12.49
C PHE A 55 -2.50 -16.30 13.10
N VAL A 56 -2.80 -15.02 12.92
CA VAL A 56 -4.02 -14.40 13.44
C VAL A 56 -5.05 -14.31 12.33
N PRO A 57 -6.12 -15.13 12.36
CA PRO A 57 -7.13 -15.11 11.31
C PRO A 57 -7.73 -13.70 11.15
N TYR A 58 -7.87 -13.27 9.91
CA TYR A 58 -8.55 -12.03 9.53
C TYR A 58 -7.94 -10.73 10.07
N PHE A 59 -6.80 -10.78 10.76
CA PHE A 59 -6.12 -9.60 11.26
C PHE A 59 -4.76 -9.42 10.57
N ASN A 60 -4.62 -8.40 9.72
CA ASN A 60 -3.37 -8.11 9.03
C ASN A 60 -3.08 -6.59 9.05
N PRO A 61 -2.17 -6.13 9.90
CA PRO A 61 -1.85 -4.71 10.04
C PRO A 61 -0.96 -4.14 8.91
N VAL A 62 -0.49 -4.95 7.98
CA VAL A 62 0.42 -4.52 6.91
C VAL A 62 -0.15 -3.38 6.09
N MET A 63 -1.46 -3.43 5.77
CA MET A 63 -2.12 -2.36 5.01
C MET A 63 -2.05 -1.01 5.72
N ALA A 64 -2.19 -1.00 7.05
CA ALA A 64 -2.05 0.21 7.85
C ALA A 64 -0.63 0.79 7.76
N ILE A 65 0.40 -0.07 7.81
CA ILE A 65 1.79 0.38 7.70
C ILE A 65 2.07 0.98 6.32
N ILE A 66 1.53 0.37 5.25
CA ILE A 66 1.63 0.92 3.89
C ILE A 66 0.94 2.29 3.80
N CYS A 67 -0.28 2.43 4.35
CA CYS A 67 -1.00 3.70 4.42
C CYS A 67 -0.17 4.78 5.14
N LEU A 68 0.32 4.46 6.33
CA LEU A 68 1.13 5.38 7.16
C LEU A 68 2.46 5.73 6.50
N SER A 69 3.07 4.79 5.78
CA SER A 69 4.27 5.03 4.98
C SER A 69 4.00 6.00 3.83
N GLY A 70 2.86 5.84 3.13
CA GLY A 70 2.40 6.78 2.11
C GLY A 70 2.18 8.18 2.67
N ILE A 71 1.52 8.30 3.82
CA ILE A 71 1.36 9.58 4.54
C ILE A 71 2.71 10.19 4.90
N ALA A 72 3.67 9.40 5.33
CA ALA A 72 4.98 9.91 5.75
C ALA A 72 5.87 10.33 4.58
N LEU A 73 5.91 9.52 3.51
CA LEU A 73 6.92 9.63 2.46
C LEU A 73 6.37 10.12 1.11
N GLY A 74 5.06 10.20 0.96
CA GLY A 74 4.41 10.62 -0.29
C GLY A 74 4.09 9.46 -1.23
N SER A 75 3.44 9.80 -2.36
CA SER A 75 2.78 8.81 -3.24
C SER A 75 3.74 7.83 -3.91
N LEU A 76 4.85 8.31 -4.47
CA LEU A 76 5.80 7.44 -5.18
C LEU A 76 6.44 6.42 -4.24
N ARG A 77 6.87 6.86 -3.06
CA ARG A 77 7.51 6.01 -2.06
C ARG A 77 6.49 5.07 -1.41
N GLY A 78 5.28 5.56 -1.15
CA GLY A 78 4.17 4.75 -0.67
C GLY A 78 3.82 3.61 -1.63
N PHE A 79 3.79 3.90 -2.93
CA PHE A 79 3.61 2.87 -3.97
C PHE A 79 4.72 1.83 -3.92
N LEU A 80 5.98 2.27 -3.90
CA LEU A 80 7.13 1.36 -3.84
C LEU A 80 7.05 0.42 -2.64
N ILE A 81 6.84 0.98 -1.45
CA ILE A 81 6.77 0.20 -0.21
C ILE A 81 5.66 -0.84 -0.30
N GLY A 82 4.46 -0.45 -0.76
CA GLY A 82 3.36 -1.39 -0.93
C GLY A 82 3.67 -2.49 -1.94
N SER A 83 4.12 -2.11 -3.13
CA SER A 83 4.41 -3.03 -4.22
C SER A 83 5.56 -3.99 -3.89
N LEU A 84 6.69 -3.47 -3.39
CA LEU A 84 7.83 -4.30 -3.02
C LEU A 84 7.54 -5.20 -1.81
N SER A 85 6.78 -4.71 -0.82
CA SER A 85 6.37 -5.55 0.31
C SER A 85 5.50 -6.72 -0.13
N ALA A 86 4.59 -6.54 -1.10
CA ALA A 86 3.82 -7.62 -1.68
C ALA A 86 4.71 -8.62 -2.41
N LEU A 87 5.59 -8.14 -3.30
CA LEU A 87 6.52 -8.97 -4.06
C LEU A 87 7.42 -9.81 -3.14
N LEU A 88 8.13 -9.15 -2.23
CA LEU A 88 9.12 -9.79 -1.38
C LEU A 88 8.48 -10.75 -0.37
N SER A 89 7.35 -10.38 0.22
CA SER A 89 6.67 -11.29 1.14
C SER A 89 6.13 -12.54 0.45
N ASN A 90 5.76 -12.46 -0.83
CA ASN A 90 5.29 -13.61 -1.58
C ASN A 90 6.40 -14.64 -1.89
N PHE A 91 7.69 -14.31 -1.75
CA PHE A 91 8.75 -15.34 -1.73
C PHE A 91 8.59 -16.31 -0.56
N ILE A 92 7.95 -15.86 0.53
CA ILE A 92 7.71 -16.70 1.72
C ILE A 92 6.31 -17.34 1.64
N PHE A 93 5.30 -16.57 1.22
CA PHE A 93 3.91 -17.04 1.16
C PHE A 93 3.53 -17.76 -0.14
N GLY A 94 4.43 -17.80 -1.11
CA GLY A 94 4.25 -18.38 -2.43
C GLY A 94 4.05 -17.33 -3.52
N GLN A 95 4.78 -17.49 -4.61
CA GLN A 95 4.70 -16.66 -5.82
C GLN A 95 3.69 -17.23 -6.80
N GLY A 96 2.99 -16.35 -7.49
CA GLY A 96 2.05 -16.73 -8.54
C GLY A 96 1.53 -15.52 -9.32
N PRO A 97 0.59 -15.73 -10.26
CA PRO A 97 -0.01 -14.63 -11.02
C PRO A 97 -0.65 -13.57 -10.13
N TRP A 98 -1.16 -13.95 -8.96
CA TRP A 98 -1.71 -13.03 -7.96
C TRP A 98 -0.71 -12.01 -7.45
N THR A 99 0.59 -12.28 -7.54
CA THR A 99 1.62 -11.36 -7.04
C THR A 99 1.56 -10.01 -7.72
N LEU A 100 1.37 -9.95 -9.04
CA LEU A 100 1.24 -8.68 -9.77
C LEU A 100 0.01 -7.88 -9.33
N TYR A 101 -1.10 -8.55 -9.07
CA TYR A 101 -2.32 -7.90 -8.56
C TYR A 101 -2.08 -7.33 -7.16
N GLN A 102 -1.45 -8.08 -6.28
CA GLN A 102 -1.09 -7.61 -4.93
C GLN A 102 -0.10 -6.46 -4.97
N MET A 103 0.95 -6.54 -5.78
CA MET A 103 1.91 -5.45 -5.98
C MET A 103 1.21 -4.16 -6.36
N THR A 104 0.35 -4.23 -7.37
CA THR A 104 -0.38 -3.06 -7.86
C THR A 104 -1.38 -2.55 -6.82
N SER A 105 -2.17 -3.43 -6.19
CA SER A 105 -3.18 -3.02 -5.22
C SER A 105 -2.59 -2.39 -3.97
N TRP A 106 -1.53 -2.99 -3.40
CA TRP A 106 -0.83 -2.45 -2.24
C TRP A 106 -0.04 -1.18 -2.58
N GLY A 107 0.54 -1.14 -3.78
CA GLY A 107 1.19 0.07 -4.30
C GLY A 107 0.21 1.24 -4.44
N ILE A 108 -0.95 1.00 -5.07
CA ILE A 108 -2.01 2.01 -5.20
C ILE A 108 -2.50 2.50 -3.83
N LEU A 109 -2.67 1.59 -2.86
CA LEU A 109 -3.02 1.97 -1.50
C LEU A 109 -2.01 2.98 -0.93
N GLY A 110 -0.72 2.66 -1.00
CA GLY A 110 0.34 3.55 -0.53
C GLY A 110 0.38 4.88 -1.27
N ALA A 111 0.17 4.88 -2.59
CA ALA A 111 0.12 6.08 -3.41
C ALA A 111 -1.06 6.99 -3.05
N ILE A 112 -2.26 6.43 -2.87
CA ILE A 112 -3.46 7.20 -2.49
C ILE A 112 -3.23 7.88 -1.13
N PHE A 113 -2.62 7.19 -0.16
CA PHE A 113 -2.35 7.80 1.14
C PHE A 113 -1.27 8.89 1.08
N GLY A 114 -0.36 8.81 0.14
CA GLY A 114 0.53 9.93 -0.18
C GLY A 114 -0.22 11.15 -0.73
N LEU A 115 -1.26 10.95 -1.55
CA LEU A 115 -2.15 12.01 -2.02
C LEU A 115 -3.03 12.56 -0.88
N VAL A 116 -3.60 11.70 -0.02
CA VAL A 116 -4.37 12.12 1.16
C VAL A 116 -3.52 13.06 2.03
N ARG A 117 -2.23 12.75 2.23
CA ARG A 117 -1.30 13.66 2.89
C ARG A 117 -1.26 15.03 2.21
N HIS A 118 -1.08 15.07 0.90
CA HIS A 118 -0.94 16.31 0.13
C HIS A 118 -2.18 17.21 0.31
N PHE A 119 -3.37 16.63 0.18
CA PHE A 119 -4.63 17.37 0.35
C PHE A 119 -4.89 17.82 1.78
N ARG A 120 -4.52 16.99 2.78
CA ARG A 120 -4.87 17.26 4.19
C ARG A 120 -3.87 18.17 4.90
N PHE A 121 -2.58 18.00 4.65
CA PHE A 121 -1.52 18.70 5.38
C PHE A 121 -0.77 19.74 4.54
N GLY A 122 -0.96 19.73 3.22
CA GLY A 122 -0.14 20.53 2.32
C GLY A 122 1.34 20.11 2.38
N HIS A 123 2.17 20.79 1.61
CA HIS A 123 3.55 20.37 1.37
C HIS A 123 4.46 20.32 2.61
N ASN A 124 4.18 21.10 3.67
CA ASN A 124 5.19 21.39 4.71
C ASN A 124 4.76 21.13 6.16
N ARG A 125 3.55 20.66 6.48
CA ARG A 125 3.07 20.69 7.86
C ARG A 125 3.32 19.44 8.71
N THR A 126 3.40 18.26 8.11
CA THR A 126 3.37 16.99 8.86
C THR A 126 4.70 16.67 9.56
N PHE A 127 5.83 17.06 8.96
CA PHE A 127 7.16 16.69 9.44
C PHE A 127 8.10 17.89 9.62
N GLN A 128 7.65 18.96 10.29
CA GLN A 128 8.56 20.01 10.71
C GLN A 128 9.51 19.50 11.81
N LYS A 129 10.80 19.84 11.70
CA LYS A 129 11.89 19.34 12.56
C LYS A 129 11.60 19.49 14.05
N ASN A 130 10.97 20.58 14.46
CA ASN A 130 10.79 20.96 15.86
C ASN A 130 9.37 20.73 16.43
N LYS A 131 8.45 20.11 15.71
CA LYS A 131 7.09 19.82 16.20
C LYS A 131 6.87 18.32 16.37
N THR A 132 6.20 17.94 17.45
CA THR A 132 5.67 16.56 17.61
C THR A 132 4.68 16.26 16.49
N VAL A 133 4.59 14.98 16.09
CA VAL A 133 3.51 14.55 15.18
C VAL A 133 2.21 14.62 15.97
N ASP A 134 1.44 15.67 15.74
CA ASP A 134 0.16 15.87 16.39
C ASP A 134 -0.95 15.61 15.37
N LEU A 135 -1.69 14.52 15.60
CA LEU A 135 -2.82 14.12 14.78
C LEU A 135 -4.10 14.52 15.52
N GLY A 136 -4.87 15.38 14.89
CA GLY A 136 -6.20 15.74 15.39
C GLY A 136 -7.22 14.64 15.13
N ILE A 137 -8.37 14.70 15.79
CA ILE A 137 -9.49 13.74 15.57
C ILE A 137 -9.87 13.66 14.11
N LEU A 138 -9.91 14.78 13.41
CA LEU A 138 -10.19 14.83 11.97
C LEU A 138 -9.18 14.04 11.14
N ASP A 139 -7.91 14.00 11.52
CA ASP A 139 -6.89 13.25 10.79
C ASP A 139 -7.13 11.75 10.94
N TYR A 140 -7.44 11.29 12.15
CA TYR A 140 -7.83 9.90 12.40
C TYR A 140 -9.08 9.52 11.60
N CYS A 141 -10.12 10.37 11.61
CA CYS A 141 -11.34 10.12 10.85
C CYS A 141 -11.04 10.00 9.34
N VAL A 142 -10.27 10.93 8.78
CA VAL A 142 -9.89 10.90 7.37
C VAL A 142 -9.09 9.65 7.04
N PHE A 143 -8.10 9.28 7.86
CA PHE A 143 -7.28 8.10 7.62
C PHE A 143 -8.08 6.81 7.73
N CYS A 144 -8.94 6.68 8.73
CA CYS A 144 -9.77 5.49 8.93
C CYS A 144 -10.81 5.34 7.81
N ILE A 145 -11.53 6.41 7.48
CA ILE A 145 -12.56 6.37 6.44
C ILE A 145 -11.92 6.11 5.08
N SER A 146 -10.84 6.83 4.74
CA SER A 146 -10.16 6.63 3.45
C SER A 146 -9.55 5.23 3.33
N SER A 147 -8.93 4.69 4.38
CA SER A 147 -8.38 3.32 4.34
C SER A 147 -9.48 2.29 4.15
N PHE A 148 -10.58 2.42 4.87
CA PHE A 148 -11.72 1.53 4.73
C PHE A 148 -12.27 1.55 3.30
N LEU A 149 -12.55 2.74 2.75
CA LEU A 149 -13.09 2.88 1.40
C LEU A 149 -12.12 2.39 0.33
N VAL A 150 -10.83 2.73 0.42
CA VAL A 150 -9.83 2.31 -0.57
C VAL A 150 -9.64 0.79 -0.55
N ILE A 151 -9.65 0.17 0.63
CA ILE A 151 -9.51 -1.29 0.73
C ILE A 151 -10.74 -1.98 0.14
N ILE A 152 -11.94 -1.56 0.48
CA ILE A 152 -13.17 -2.19 0.00
C ILE A 152 -13.40 -2.00 -1.50
N PHE A 153 -13.14 -0.79 -2.03
CA PHE A 153 -13.54 -0.46 -3.40
C PHE A 153 -12.40 -0.52 -4.42
N ILE A 154 -11.15 -0.50 -3.99
CA ILE A 154 -9.99 -0.47 -4.89
C ILE A 154 -9.09 -1.67 -4.64
N THR A 155 -8.48 -1.76 -3.46
CA THR A 155 -7.43 -2.74 -3.18
C THR A 155 -7.97 -4.17 -3.16
N GLY A 156 -9.11 -4.38 -2.51
CA GLY A 156 -9.79 -5.67 -2.45
C GLY A 156 -10.17 -6.18 -3.84
N PRO A 157 -11.00 -5.47 -4.60
CA PRO A 157 -11.39 -5.89 -5.93
C PRO A 157 -10.22 -6.15 -6.89
N ILE A 158 -9.16 -5.31 -6.86
CA ILE A 158 -7.96 -5.56 -7.66
C ILE A 158 -7.30 -6.89 -7.25
N SER A 159 -7.18 -7.15 -5.95
CA SER A 159 -6.60 -8.41 -5.46
C SER A 159 -7.48 -9.62 -5.81
N ASP A 160 -8.80 -9.48 -5.68
CA ASP A 160 -9.76 -10.54 -5.99
C ASP A 160 -9.78 -10.90 -7.48
N LEU A 161 -9.52 -9.94 -8.38
CA LEU A 161 -9.36 -10.21 -9.81
C LEU A 161 -8.26 -11.24 -10.13
N SER A 162 -7.28 -11.43 -9.24
CA SER A 162 -6.29 -12.49 -9.38
C SER A 162 -6.91 -13.88 -9.40
N SER A 163 -8.02 -14.08 -8.69
CA SER A 163 -8.75 -15.36 -8.64
C SER A 163 -9.46 -15.68 -9.95
N VAL A 164 -9.83 -14.68 -10.75
CA VAL A 164 -10.34 -14.86 -12.11
C VAL A 164 -9.33 -15.61 -12.96
N PHE A 165 -8.05 -15.25 -12.80
CA PHE A 165 -6.95 -15.88 -13.49
C PHE A 165 -6.74 -17.33 -13.01
N MET A 166 -6.86 -17.58 -11.71
CA MET A 166 -6.61 -18.91 -11.11
C MET A 166 -7.72 -19.91 -11.43
N PHE A 167 -8.97 -19.46 -11.42
CA PHE A 167 -10.14 -20.36 -11.54
C PHE A 167 -10.74 -20.38 -12.94
N GLY A 168 -10.19 -19.64 -13.89
CA GLY A 168 -10.65 -19.65 -15.30
C GLY A 168 -12.10 -19.20 -15.44
N ILE A 169 -12.49 -18.11 -14.80
CA ILE A 169 -13.88 -17.64 -14.78
C ILE A 169 -14.29 -17.15 -16.17
N ASP A 170 -15.31 -17.78 -16.73
CA ASP A 170 -15.74 -17.56 -18.11
C ASP A 170 -17.01 -16.70 -18.26
N ASN A 171 -17.63 -16.30 -17.12
CA ASN A 171 -18.88 -15.54 -17.18
C ASN A 171 -19.01 -14.50 -16.05
N VAL A 172 -19.84 -13.48 -16.32
CA VAL A 172 -20.07 -12.35 -15.41
C VAL A 172 -20.67 -12.78 -14.06
N LYS A 173 -21.53 -13.82 -14.07
CA LYS A 173 -22.15 -14.32 -12.82
C LYS A 173 -21.13 -14.91 -11.87
N SER A 174 -20.20 -15.71 -12.38
CA SER A 174 -19.11 -16.29 -11.58
C SER A 174 -18.15 -15.22 -11.06
N LEU A 175 -17.88 -14.17 -11.84
CA LEU A 175 -17.12 -13.00 -11.38
C LEU A 175 -17.80 -12.33 -10.19
N PHE A 176 -19.12 -12.11 -10.27
CA PHE A 176 -19.88 -11.50 -9.19
C PHE A 176 -19.86 -12.34 -7.89
N VAL A 177 -20.04 -13.65 -8.02
CA VAL A 177 -19.98 -14.59 -6.88
C VAL A 177 -18.60 -14.55 -6.21
N MET A 178 -17.55 -14.48 -7.00
CA MET A 178 -16.18 -14.42 -6.50
C MET A 178 -15.88 -13.10 -5.77
N LEU A 179 -16.26 -11.96 -6.35
CA LEU A 179 -16.11 -10.66 -5.69
C LEU A 179 -16.94 -10.58 -4.40
N ALA A 180 -18.13 -11.17 -4.39
CA ALA A 180 -18.95 -11.26 -3.17
C ALA A 180 -18.31 -12.15 -2.09
N GLY A 181 -17.67 -13.26 -2.50
CA GLY A 181 -16.90 -14.11 -1.58
C GLY A 181 -15.68 -13.42 -0.99
N GLY A 182 -14.95 -12.64 -1.81
CA GLY A 182 -13.79 -11.85 -1.39
C GLY A 182 -14.18 -10.69 -0.47
N PHE A 183 -15.40 -10.18 -0.57
CA PHE A 183 -15.85 -9.02 0.21
C PHE A 183 -15.73 -9.19 1.72
N VAL A 184 -16.05 -10.37 2.26
CA VAL A 184 -15.95 -10.66 3.70
C VAL A 184 -14.49 -10.57 4.16
N PHE A 185 -13.56 -11.10 3.36
CA PHE A 185 -12.12 -11.01 3.62
C PHE A 185 -11.62 -9.57 3.54
N ASN A 186 -12.04 -8.84 2.52
CA ASN A 186 -11.69 -7.42 2.33
C ASN A 186 -12.24 -6.55 3.47
N LEU A 187 -13.44 -6.86 3.97
CA LEU A 187 -14.04 -6.18 5.13
C LEU A 187 -13.19 -6.40 6.39
N ALA A 188 -12.80 -7.64 6.66
CA ALA A 188 -11.93 -7.95 7.79
C ALA A 188 -10.58 -7.24 7.68
N LEU A 189 -9.99 -7.20 6.49
CA LEU A 189 -8.75 -6.49 6.21
C LEU A 189 -8.89 -4.98 6.41
N ALA A 190 -10.00 -4.38 5.97
CA ALA A 190 -10.30 -2.97 6.17
C ALA A 190 -10.46 -2.63 7.66
N LEU A 191 -11.20 -3.45 8.41
CA LEU A 191 -11.36 -3.28 9.86
C LEU A 191 -10.03 -3.43 10.62
N SER A 192 -9.23 -4.45 10.29
CA SER A 192 -7.88 -4.62 10.83
C SER A 192 -7.01 -3.39 10.60
N THR A 193 -7.09 -2.80 9.39
CA THR A 193 -6.36 -1.59 9.03
C THR A 193 -6.81 -0.39 9.85
N VAL A 194 -8.13 -0.18 9.99
CA VAL A 194 -8.69 0.90 10.81
C VAL A 194 -8.24 0.78 12.27
N VAL A 195 -8.35 -0.41 12.87
CA VAL A 195 -7.91 -0.66 14.24
C VAL A 195 -6.42 -0.35 14.39
N THR A 196 -5.60 -0.81 13.45
CA THR A 196 -4.16 -0.55 13.49
C THR A 196 -3.84 0.95 13.35
N ILE A 197 -4.53 1.69 12.47
CA ILE A 197 -4.35 3.14 12.33
C ILE A 197 -4.70 3.85 13.63
N LEU A 198 -5.80 3.50 14.28
CA LEU A 198 -6.23 4.14 15.52
C LEU A 198 -5.18 4.02 16.64
N PHE A 199 -4.58 2.85 16.80
CA PHE A 199 -3.64 2.60 17.91
C PHE A 199 -2.19 2.92 17.55
N PHE A 200 -1.77 2.70 16.31
CA PHE A 200 -0.35 2.72 15.93
C PHE A 200 0.07 3.93 15.09
N SER A 201 -0.84 4.76 14.57
CA SER A 201 -0.44 5.85 13.67
C SER A 201 0.48 6.86 14.35
N LYS A 202 0.15 7.33 15.53
CA LYS A 202 0.97 8.34 16.26
C LYS A 202 2.35 7.81 16.64
N PRO A 203 2.52 6.65 17.31
CA PRO A 203 3.83 6.12 17.63
C PRO A 203 4.66 5.79 16.38
N PHE A 204 4.03 5.20 15.34
CA PHE A 204 4.71 4.85 14.10
C PHE A 204 5.22 6.09 13.35
N LEU A 205 4.37 7.08 13.12
CA LEU A 205 4.76 8.31 12.43
C LEU A 205 5.82 9.09 13.21
N SER A 206 5.76 9.07 14.55
CA SER A 206 6.77 9.70 15.40
C SER A 206 8.12 8.99 15.34
N ALA A 207 8.12 7.65 15.28
CA ALA A 207 9.33 6.85 15.09
C ALA A 207 9.92 7.09 13.71
N LEU A 208 9.09 7.00 12.67
CA LEU A 208 9.50 7.21 11.29
C LEU A 208 10.09 8.60 11.05
N LYS A 209 9.49 9.63 11.66
CA LYS A 209 10.04 10.98 11.64
C LYS A 209 11.47 11.02 12.19
N ARG A 210 11.73 10.37 13.33
CA ARG A 210 13.09 10.33 13.91
C ARG A 210 14.10 9.69 12.96
N VAL A 211 13.71 8.61 12.29
CA VAL A 211 14.57 7.92 11.31
C VAL A 211 14.85 8.82 10.11
N ILE A 212 13.84 9.49 9.55
CA ILE A 212 13.98 10.42 8.42
C ILE A 212 15.02 11.51 8.73
N PHE A 213 14.96 12.10 9.93
CA PHE A 213 15.92 13.13 10.32
C PHE A 213 17.32 12.57 10.60
N ARG A 214 17.44 11.36 11.13
CA ARG A 214 18.75 10.72 11.34
C ARG A 214 19.46 10.38 10.02
N LEU A 215 18.72 9.93 9.02
CA LEU A 215 19.25 9.60 7.70
C LEU A 215 19.49 10.84 6.81
N ASN A 216 19.21 12.04 7.34
CA ASN A 216 19.35 13.32 6.62
C ASN A 216 18.61 13.34 5.27
N VAL A 217 17.48 12.66 5.18
CA VAL A 217 16.68 12.52 3.96
C VAL A 217 15.80 13.77 3.77
N ASN A 218 16.39 14.95 3.92
CA ASN A 218 15.69 16.24 3.79
C ASN A 218 15.20 16.49 2.35
N SER A 219 15.77 15.79 1.35
CA SER A 219 15.30 15.80 -0.04
C SER A 219 13.85 15.35 -0.21
N LEU A 220 13.31 14.55 0.72
CA LEU A 220 11.90 14.14 0.74
C LEU A 220 10.91 15.31 0.80
N PHE A 221 11.37 16.47 1.28
CA PHE A 221 10.53 17.65 1.45
C PHE A 221 10.68 18.67 0.32
N HIS A 222 11.68 18.51 -0.55
CA HIS A 222 11.98 19.45 -1.64
C HIS A 222 11.71 18.90 -3.05
N SER A 223 11.60 17.58 -3.23
CA SER A 223 11.51 16.93 -4.55
C SER A 223 10.19 16.22 -4.82
N GLN A 224 9.07 16.85 -4.56
CA GLN A 224 7.79 16.35 -5.07
C GLN A 224 7.23 17.35 -6.07
N PHE A 225 7.79 17.30 -7.28
CA PHE A 225 7.27 17.44 -8.66
C PHE A 225 8.43 17.51 -9.63
#